data_6a83b08518b9888ae00c8032e1168fc4
#
_entry.id   6a83b08518b9888ae00c8032e1168fc4
#
_cell.length_a   1.000
_cell.length_b   1.000
_cell.length_c   1.000
_cell.angle_alpha   90.00
_cell.angle_beta   90.00
_cell.angle_gamma   90.00
#
_symmetry.space_group_name_H-M   'P 1'
#
loop_
_entity.id
_entity.type
_entity.pdbx_description
1 polymer ?
#
loop_
_entity_poly.entity_id
_entity_poly.type
_entity_poly.pdbx_seq_one_letter_code
_entity_poly.pdbx_strand_id
1 'polypeptide(L)'
;MKKIFLFLCFFSLFNCVGYEPLFSTKKLSYYIESIENVNNDSITKKISKNLDNNKIKKINKKGYMLEISSIKNNVVTSRNSKGQVSTYEMTLDVNVKVFDNITNLLIGKLRLNKKFSYNNQVNKFDLNQYKKNIMKGMINKISEDITIKLQLL
;
A
#
# COMPACT_ATOMS: atom_id res chain seq x y z
N MET A 1 -25.54 14.26 -45.67
CA MET A 1 -25.51 14.80 -44.31
C MET A 1 -25.37 13.69 -43.22
N LYS A 2 -26.17 12.61 -43.22
CA LYS A 2 -26.07 11.53 -42.24
C LYS A 2 -24.69 10.83 -42.15
N LYS A 3 -23.98 10.66 -43.26
CA LYS A 3 -22.65 9.99 -43.27
C LYS A 3 -21.54 10.85 -42.66
N ILE A 4 -21.65 12.20 -42.78
CA ILE A 4 -20.67 13.16 -42.19
C ILE A 4 -20.83 13.19 -40.66
N PHE A 5 -22.07 13.09 -40.16
CA PHE A 5 -22.35 13.06 -38.72
C PHE A 5 -21.80 11.79 -38.07
N LEU A 6 -21.87 10.64 -38.73
CA LEU A 6 -21.33 9.37 -38.27
C LEU A 6 -19.79 9.39 -38.20
N PHE A 7 -19.13 10.07 -39.13
CA PHE A 7 -17.68 10.22 -39.15
C PHE A 7 -17.18 11.15 -38.04
N LEU A 8 -17.95 12.17 -37.71
CA LEU A 8 -17.63 13.13 -36.63
C LEU A 8 -17.74 12.45 -35.24
N CYS A 9 -18.72 11.55 -35.05
CA CYS A 9 -18.84 10.77 -33.80
C CYS A 9 -17.68 9.79 -33.60
N PHE A 10 -17.08 9.27 -34.67
CA PHE A 10 -15.96 8.35 -34.57
C PHE A 10 -14.67 9.03 -34.11
N PHE A 11 -14.48 10.32 -34.44
CA PHE A 11 -13.31 11.10 -34.00
C PHE A 11 -13.36 11.53 -32.55
N SER A 12 -14.54 11.60 -31.91
CA SER A 12 -14.67 11.95 -30.50
C SER A 12 -14.28 10.83 -29.53
N LEU A 13 -14.09 9.59 -30.00
CA LEU A 13 -13.72 8.45 -29.17
C LEU A 13 -12.19 8.33 -28.91
N PHE A 14 -11.36 9.10 -29.61
CA PHE A 14 -9.89 9.03 -29.47
C PHE A 14 -9.32 9.93 -28.37
N ASN A 15 -10.15 10.72 -27.67
CA ASN A 15 -9.69 11.61 -26.59
C ASN A 15 -9.65 10.97 -25.19
N CYS A 16 -9.64 9.63 -25.09
CA CYS A 16 -9.29 8.99 -23.84
C CYS A 16 -7.76 9.05 -23.66
N VAL A 17 -7.24 10.22 -23.31
CA VAL A 17 -5.88 10.35 -22.75
C VAL A 17 -5.88 9.54 -21.47
N GLY A 18 -5.14 8.43 -21.46
CA GLY A 18 -5.11 7.48 -20.36
C GLY A 18 -4.81 8.19 -19.04
N TYR A 19 -5.59 7.88 -18.01
CA TYR A 19 -5.35 8.31 -16.64
C TYR A 19 -3.93 7.88 -16.21
N GLU A 20 -3.00 8.81 -16.18
CA GLU A 20 -1.70 8.58 -15.54
C GLU A 20 -1.88 8.76 -14.03
N PRO A 21 -1.64 7.71 -13.21
CA PRO A 21 -1.69 7.85 -11.78
C PRO A 21 -0.67 8.90 -11.34
N LEU A 22 -1.11 9.88 -10.53
CA LEU A 22 -0.31 11.00 -10.01
C LEU A 22 0.99 10.55 -9.33
N PHE A 23 1.02 9.33 -8.81
CA PHE A 23 2.14 8.71 -8.11
C PHE A 23 2.77 7.55 -8.90
N SER A 24 2.91 7.69 -10.22
CA SER A 24 3.71 6.73 -10.97
C SER A 24 5.17 6.81 -10.52
N THR A 25 5.85 5.67 -10.39
CA THR A 25 7.27 5.59 -9.98
C THR A 25 8.20 6.44 -10.84
N LYS A 26 7.78 6.81 -12.05
CA LYS A 26 8.51 7.68 -12.97
C LYS A 26 8.58 9.15 -12.50
N LYS A 27 7.64 9.60 -11.67
CA LYS A 27 7.53 11.01 -11.22
C LYS A 27 8.00 11.24 -9.77
N LEU A 28 8.52 10.22 -9.08
CA LEU A 28 8.99 10.38 -7.71
C LEU A 28 10.22 11.30 -7.65
N SER A 29 10.24 12.23 -6.67
CA SER A 29 11.35 13.15 -6.41
C SER A 29 12.47 12.52 -5.58
N TYR A 30 12.28 11.31 -5.09
CA TYR A 30 13.20 10.57 -4.23
C TYR A 30 13.49 9.18 -4.80
N TYR A 31 14.47 8.49 -4.21
CA TYR A 31 14.69 7.06 -4.33
C TYR A 31 14.94 6.44 -2.96
N ILE A 32 14.71 5.13 -2.84
CA ILE A 32 15.00 4.37 -1.62
C ILE A 32 16.32 3.64 -1.85
N GLU A 33 17.33 3.88 -1.02
CA GLU A 33 18.62 3.22 -1.10
C GLU A 33 18.59 1.85 -0.45
N SER A 34 18.05 1.78 0.77
CA SER A 34 17.93 0.54 1.52
C SER A 34 16.66 0.49 2.35
N ILE A 35 16.18 -0.74 2.62
CA ILE A 35 15.06 -0.99 3.52
C ILE A 35 15.50 -2.06 4.52
N GLU A 36 15.50 -1.70 5.79
CA GLU A 36 15.71 -2.62 6.90
C GLU A 36 14.38 -3.07 7.50
N ASN A 37 14.20 -4.38 7.62
CA ASN A 37 13.01 -4.99 8.19
C ASN A 37 13.28 -5.33 9.67
N VAL A 38 12.88 -4.46 10.58
CA VAL A 38 13.17 -4.56 12.01
C VAL A 38 12.63 -5.88 12.62
N ASN A 39 11.39 -6.22 12.31
CA ASN A 39 10.75 -7.43 12.85
C ASN A 39 11.03 -8.70 12.04
N ASN A 40 11.64 -8.57 10.87
CA ASN A 40 11.93 -9.68 9.93
C ASN A 40 10.71 -10.58 9.61
N ASP A 41 9.48 -10.09 9.80
CA ASP A 41 8.23 -10.80 9.54
C ASP A 41 7.82 -10.78 8.07
N SER A 42 6.88 -11.65 7.70
CA SER A 42 6.43 -11.81 6.31
C SER A 42 5.66 -10.60 5.78
N ILE A 43 5.05 -9.81 6.65
CA ILE A 43 4.26 -8.62 6.28
C ILE A 43 5.22 -7.50 5.93
N THR A 44 6.18 -7.22 6.81
CA THR A 44 7.22 -6.20 6.58
C THR A 44 7.99 -6.48 5.30
N LYS A 45 8.37 -7.76 5.04
CA LYS A 45 9.00 -8.17 3.78
C LYS A 45 8.15 -7.89 2.54
N LYS A 46 6.83 -8.09 2.61
CA LYS A 46 5.92 -7.78 1.50
C LYS A 46 5.80 -6.28 1.26
N ILE A 47 5.73 -5.47 2.34
CA ILE A 47 5.74 -4.00 2.23
C ILE A 47 7.03 -3.55 1.55
N SER A 48 8.19 -4.04 2.01
CA SER A 48 9.50 -3.74 1.41
C SER A 48 9.55 -4.09 -0.05
N LYS A 49 9.06 -5.28 -0.44
CA LYS A 49 8.98 -5.70 -1.84
C LYS A 49 8.12 -4.77 -2.70
N ASN A 50 7.00 -4.28 -2.16
CA ASN A 50 6.16 -3.32 -2.88
C ASN A 50 6.87 -1.97 -3.09
N LEU A 51 7.75 -1.60 -2.16
CA LEU A 51 8.53 -0.36 -2.23
C LEU A 51 9.81 -0.50 -3.07
N ASP A 52 10.25 -1.72 -3.40
CA ASP A 52 11.49 -2.00 -4.15
C ASP A 52 11.53 -1.33 -5.53
N ASN A 53 10.38 -1.09 -6.14
CA ASN A 53 10.31 -0.35 -7.41
C ASN A 53 10.83 1.09 -7.30
N ASN A 54 10.97 1.62 -6.09
CA ASN A 54 11.47 2.96 -5.81
C ASN A 54 12.98 2.98 -5.49
N LYS A 55 13.67 1.83 -5.56
CA LYS A 55 15.12 1.69 -5.28
C LYS A 55 16.03 2.18 -6.40
N ILE A 56 15.50 2.51 -7.56
CA ILE A 56 16.32 2.95 -8.70
C ILE A 56 16.94 4.31 -8.38
N LYS A 57 18.25 4.32 -8.14
CA LYS A 57 19.03 5.55 -7.93
C LYS A 57 18.92 6.43 -9.17
N LYS A 58 18.48 7.68 -9.00
CA LYS A 58 18.38 8.68 -10.06
C LYS A 58 19.27 9.88 -9.68
N ILE A 59 20.01 10.39 -10.66
CA ILE A 59 20.82 11.60 -10.50
C ILE A 59 19.91 12.77 -10.09
N ASN A 60 20.35 13.56 -9.12
CA ASN A 60 19.63 14.73 -8.58
C ASN A 60 18.33 14.44 -7.80
N LYS A 61 18.19 13.26 -7.20
CA LYS A 61 17.08 12.94 -6.30
C LYS A 61 17.57 12.68 -4.88
N LYS A 62 16.72 13.01 -3.90
CA LYS A 62 16.97 12.67 -2.48
C LYS A 62 16.97 11.15 -2.30
N GLY A 63 17.95 10.63 -1.59
CA GLY A 63 18.01 9.22 -1.21
C GLY A 63 17.53 9.01 0.21
N TYR A 64 16.73 7.97 0.45
CA TYR A 64 16.24 7.61 1.78
C TYR A 64 16.63 6.18 2.14
N MET A 65 16.98 5.99 3.41
CA MET A 65 17.06 4.67 4.03
C MET A 65 15.87 4.51 4.97
N LEU A 66 15.23 3.34 4.94
CA LEU A 66 14.01 3.08 5.69
C LEU A 66 14.23 1.93 6.69
N GLU A 67 13.77 2.13 7.93
CA GLU A 67 13.54 1.04 8.90
C GLU A 67 12.03 0.82 9.02
N ILE A 68 11.56 -0.40 8.74
CA ILE A 68 10.14 -0.73 8.74
C ILE A 68 9.87 -1.81 9.79
N SER A 69 8.85 -1.59 10.61
CA SER A 69 8.29 -2.59 11.51
C SER A 69 6.78 -2.67 11.36
N SER A 70 6.20 -3.87 11.52
CA SER A 70 4.75 -4.07 11.44
C SER A 70 4.23 -4.92 12.58
N ILE A 71 2.99 -4.65 13.00
CA ILE A 71 2.24 -5.43 13.99
C ILE A 71 0.86 -5.70 13.41
N LYS A 72 0.49 -6.98 13.36
CA LYS A 72 -0.84 -7.43 12.95
C LYS A 72 -1.61 -7.91 14.17
N ASN A 73 -2.84 -7.39 14.33
CA ASN A 73 -3.79 -7.87 15.31
C ASN A 73 -5.06 -8.38 14.63
N ASN A 74 -5.73 -9.34 15.25
CA ASN A 74 -7.02 -9.86 14.81
C ASN A 74 -7.88 -10.15 16.02
N VAL A 75 -8.95 -9.40 16.22
CA VAL A 75 -9.82 -9.47 17.38
C VAL A 75 -11.24 -9.85 17.00
N VAL A 76 -11.96 -10.51 17.90
CA VAL A 76 -13.40 -10.75 17.77
C VAL A 76 -14.12 -9.48 18.14
N THR A 77 -15.01 -9.00 17.26
CA THR A 77 -15.79 -7.77 17.48
C THR A 77 -17.24 -8.04 17.80
N SER A 78 -17.80 -9.17 17.33
CA SER A 78 -19.16 -9.56 17.72
C SER A 78 -19.36 -11.08 17.79
N ARG A 79 -20.43 -11.47 18.51
CA ARG A 79 -20.91 -12.84 18.60
C ARG A 79 -22.41 -12.86 18.34
N ASN A 80 -22.93 -13.96 17.82
CA ASN A 80 -24.38 -14.17 17.63
C ASN A 80 -25.04 -14.57 18.96
N SER A 81 -26.39 -14.73 18.95
CA SER A 81 -27.18 -15.12 20.11
C SER A 81 -26.79 -16.48 20.72
N LYS A 82 -26.11 -17.34 19.96
CA LYS A 82 -25.57 -18.63 20.42
C LYS A 82 -24.14 -18.55 20.94
N GLY A 83 -23.58 -17.34 21.09
CA GLY A 83 -22.21 -17.12 21.55
C GLY A 83 -21.12 -17.39 20.51
N GLN A 84 -21.46 -17.78 19.28
CA GLN A 84 -20.51 -18.05 18.21
C GLN A 84 -20.01 -16.73 17.60
N VAL A 85 -18.74 -16.69 17.21
CA VAL A 85 -18.12 -15.51 16.61
C VAL A 85 -18.81 -15.18 15.28
N SER A 86 -19.30 -13.95 15.16
CA SER A 86 -19.94 -13.40 13.97
C SER A 86 -18.99 -12.54 13.16
N THR A 87 -18.27 -11.61 13.80
CA THR A 87 -17.36 -10.69 13.11
C THR A 87 -16.01 -10.60 13.79
N TYR A 88 -15.02 -10.25 12.97
CA TYR A 88 -13.64 -9.97 13.37
C TYR A 88 -13.23 -8.59 12.88
N GLU A 89 -12.27 -7.97 13.55
CA GLU A 89 -11.51 -6.84 13.06
C GLU A 89 -10.04 -7.23 12.92
N MET A 90 -9.47 -7.02 11.75
CA MET A 90 -8.04 -7.12 11.49
C MET A 90 -7.44 -5.72 11.46
N THR A 91 -6.37 -5.52 12.24
CA THR A 91 -5.62 -4.27 12.29
C THR A 91 -4.18 -4.54 11.83
N LEU A 92 -3.63 -3.63 11.03
CA LEU A 92 -2.24 -3.62 10.63
C LEU A 92 -1.64 -2.25 10.97
N ASP A 93 -0.71 -2.25 11.92
CA ASP A 93 0.07 -1.10 12.33
C ASP A 93 1.46 -1.20 11.72
N VAL A 94 1.92 -0.13 11.07
CA VAL A 94 3.24 -0.05 10.46
C VAL A 94 3.94 1.23 10.89
N ASN A 95 5.14 1.09 11.43
CA ASN A 95 6.02 2.22 11.74
C ASN A 95 7.18 2.22 10.75
N VAL A 96 7.48 3.40 10.20
CA VAL A 96 8.60 3.63 9.29
C VAL A 96 9.43 4.77 9.84
N LYS A 97 10.73 4.53 10.05
CA LYS A 97 11.71 5.58 10.27
C LYS A 97 12.39 5.87 8.94
N VAL A 98 12.58 7.14 8.64
CA VAL A 98 13.17 7.62 7.40
C VAL A 98 14.46 8.35 7.73
N PHE A 99 15.55 7.90 7.14
CA PHE A 99 16.87 8.51 7.31
C PHE A 99 17.33 9.06 5.96
N ASP A 100 18.03 10.18 6.02
CA ASP A 100 18.77 10.71 4.87
C ASP A 100 19.97 9.79 4.58
N ASN A 101 20.15 9.40 3.32
CA ASN A 101 21.15 8.43 2.94
C ASN A 101 22.61 8.97 2.94
N ILE A 102 22.79 10.30 2.98
CA ILE A 102 24.10 10.94 3.00
C ILE A 102 24.55 11.20 4.42
N THR A 103 23.66 11.79 5.23
CA THR A 103 23.98 12.24 6.59
C THR A 103 23.68 11.18 7.64
N ASN A 104 22.94 10.13 7.32
CA ASN A 104 22.40 9.12 8.23
C ASN A 104 21.50 9.71 9.35
N LEU A 105 21.03 10.94 9.19
CA LEU A 105 20.14 11.56 10.16
C LEU A 105 18.70 11.10 9.98
N LEU A 106 18.02 10.88 11.11
CA LEU A 106 16.59 10.60 11.13
C LEU A 106 15.82 11.87 10.74
N ILE A 107 15.17 11.85 9.57
CA ILE A 107 14.44 12.98 9.01
C ILE A 107 12.92 12.84 9.12
N GLY A 108 12.42 11.64 9.41
CA GLY A 108 10.97 11.42 9.55
C GLY A 108 10.61 10.14 10.27
N LYS A 109 9.43 10.14 10.89
CA LYS A 109 8.76 8.96 11.47
C LYS A 109 7.33 8.90 10.97
N LEU A 110 6.97 7.82 10.28
CA LEU A 110 5.62 7.61 9.79
C LEU A 110 4.96 6.51 10.62
N ARG A 111 3.74 6.77 11.10
CA ARG A 111 2.88 5.78 11.73
C ARG A 111 1.65 5.61 10.85
N LEU A 112 1.41 4.39 10.42
CA LEU A 112 0.34 4.03 9.50
C LEU A 112 -0.49 2.92 10.14
N ASN A 113 -1.81 3.09 10.11
CA ASN A 113 -2.76 2.11 10.62
C ASN A 113 -3.81 1.83 9.56
N LYS A 114 -4.13 0.56 9.36
CA LYS A 114 -5.29 0.12 8.58
C LYS A 114 -6.09 -0.88 9.39
N LYS A 115 -7.42 -0.76 9.30
CA LYS A 115 -8.38 -1.65 9.93
C LYS A 115 -9.34 -2.20 8.89
N PHE A 116 -9.74 -3.43 9.06
CA PHE A 116 -10.73 -4.08 8.21
C PHE A 116 -11.60 -5.04 9.02
N SER A 117 -12.92 -4.79 9.05
CA SER A 117 -13.88 -5.68 9.67
C SER A 117 -14.41 -6.69 8.66
N TYR A 118 -14.55 -7.96 9.07
CA TYR A 118 -15.03 -9.01 8.20
C TYR A 118 -15.84 -10.05 8.97
N ASN A 119 -16.79 -10.68 8.26
CA ASN A 119 -17.65 -11.70 8.84
C ASN A 119 -16.93 -13.05 8.95
N ASN A 120 -17.28 -13.81 9.96
CA ASN A 120 -16.89 -15.21 10.08
C ASN A 120 -17.54 -16.01 8.94
N GLN A 121 -16.86 -17.04 8.48
CA GLN A 121 -17.37 -17.96 7.47
C GLN A 121 -17.36 -19.38 8.02
N VAL A 122 -18.37 -20.18 7.66
CA VAL A 122 -18.50 -21.57 8.08
C VAL A 122 -17.33 -22.40 7.52
N ASN A 123 -17.00 -22.19 6.23
CA ASN A 123 -15.86 -22.86 5.59
C ASN A 123 -14.56 -22.19 6.01
N LYS A 124 -13.70 -22.95 6.71
CA LYS A 124 -12.39 -22.46 7.19
C LYS A 124 -11.41 -22.14 6.08
N PHE A 125 -11.47 -22.87 4.97
CA PHE A 125 -10.62 -22.58 3.79
C PHE A 125 -10.96 -21.23 3.20
N ASP A 126 -12.25 -20.98 2.94
CA ASP A 126 -12.71 -19.71 2.37
C ASP A 126 -12.39 -18.53 3.29
N LEU A 127 -12.59 -18.71 4.61
CA LEU A 127 -12.21 -17.71 5.61
C LEU A 127 -10.71 -17.38 5.54
N ASN A 128 -9.85 -18.40 5.42
CA ASN A 128 -8.41 -18.18 5.32
C ASN A 128 -7.99 -17.48 4.03
N GLN A 129 -8.60 -17.81 2.90
CA GLN A 129 -8.36 -17.11 1.63
C GLN A 129 -8.83 -15.65 1.71
N TYR A 130 -9.99 -15.42 2.30
CA TYR A 130 -10.52 -14.07 2.50
C TYR A 130 -9.58 -13.22 3.38
N LYS A 131 -9.09 -13.76 4.51
CA LYS A 131 -8.09 -13.12 5.37
C LYS A 131 -6.79 -12.77 4.62
N LYS A 132 -6.30 -13.66 3.75
CA LYS A 132 -5.12 -13.41 2.91
C LYS A 132 -5.35 -12.25 1.94
N ASN A 133 -6.54 -12.18 1.32
CA ASN A 133 -6.90 -11.13 0.38
C ASN A 133 -7.03 -9.76 1.08
N ILE A 134 -7.68 -9.72 2.26
CA ILE A 134 -7.75 -8.53 3.11
C ILE A 134 -6.33 -8.04 3.42
N MET A 135 -5.47 -8.93 3.93
CA MET A 135 -4.10 -8.56 4.29
C MET A 135 -3.30 -8.04 3.09
N LYS A 136 -3.46 -8.66 1.91
CA LYS A 136 -2.82 -8.18 0.68
C LYS A 136 -3.28 -6.75 0.33
N GLY A 137 -4.59 -6.48 0.43
CA GLY A 137 -5.15 -5.15 0.20
C GLY A 137 -4.61 -4.10 1.19
N MET A 138 -4.54 -4.45 2.49
CA MET A 138 -4.01 -3.57 3.53
C MET A 138 -2.51 -3.26 3.31
N ILE A 139 -1.70 -4.26 2.95
CA ILE A 139 -0.28 -4.10 2.62
C ILE A 139 -0.10 -3.15 1.43
N ASN A 140 -0.86 -3.36 0.35
CA ASN A 140 -0.78 -2.50 -0.83
C ASN A 140 -1.10 -1.05 -0.48
N LYS A 141 -2.19 -0.84 0.28
CA LYS A 141 -2.62 0.51 0.69
C LYS A 141 -1.60 1.20 1.59
N ILE A 142 -0.98 0.46 2.53
CA ILE A 142 0.10 0.99 3.37
C ILE A 142 1.33 1.33 2.52
N SER A 143 1.71 0.49 1.56
CA SER A 143 2.85 0.78 0.68
C SER A 143 2.62 2.04 -0.17
N GLU A 144 1.38 2.24 -0.67
CA GLU A 144 0.98 3.48 -1.35
C GLU A 144 1.09 4.70 -0.42
N ASP A 145 0.53 4.60 0.80
CA ASP A 145 0.58 5.69 1.78
C ASP A 145 2.02 6.06 2.18
N ILE A 146 2.92 5.06 2.32
CA ILE A 146 4.36 5.30 2.53
C ILE A 146 4.94 6.08 1.36
N THR A 147 4.69 5.64 0.12
CA THR A 147 5.19 6.28 -1.09
C THR A 147 4.76 7.75 -1.17
N ILE A 148 3.49 8.03 -0.88
CA ILE A 148 2.94 9.39 -0.86
C ILE A 148 3.61 10.25 0.22
N LYS A 149 3.75 9.70 1.45
CA LYS A 149 4.34 10.45 2.56
C LYS A 149 5.83 10.73 2.35
N LEU A 150 6.58 9.81 1.75
CA LEU A 150 7.98 10.04 1.39
C LEU A 150 8.15 11.12 0.32
N GLN A 151 7.15 11.31 -0.56
CA GLN A 151 7.16 12.37 -1.56
C GLN A 151 7.00 13.78 -0.94
N LEU A 152 6.45 13.85 0.27
CA LEU A 152 6.19 15.10 1.00
C LEU A 152 7.33 15.51 1.95
N LEU A 153 8.36 14.67 2.11
CA LEU A 153 9.58 14.96 2.86
C LEU A 153 10.62 15.70 1.98
#